data_a5ac48249b204257df5917cf1872a7d5
#
_entry.id   a5ac48249b204257df5917cf1872a7d5
#
_cell.length_a   1.000
_cell.length_b   1.000
_cell.length_c   1.000
_cell.angle_alpha   90.00
_cell.angle_beta   90.00
_cell.angle_gamma   90.00
#
_symmetry.space_group_name_H-M   'P 1'
#
loop_
_entity.id
_entity.type
_entity.pdbx_description
1 polymer ?
#
loop_
_entity_poly.entity_id
_entity_poly.type
_entity_poly.pdbx_seq_one_letter_code
_entity_poly.pdbx_strand_id
1 'polypeptide(L)'
;DEIDESIVRYMRLQHHLNIGVFEGERVKKDIGSAFPQTETMTTDVRGLNVKTGVPMSITIGDDEIREALKEPLTNIVTAIMSALEKIPPELSADIHSNGIYLTGGGALIRGLDKMIEEKTTLKVFIPMPPPIFSHQKRKVLVYLF
;
A
#
# COMPACT_ATOMS: atom_id res chain seq x y z
N ASP A 1 5.03 -9.31 3.91
CA ASP A 1 5.64 -8.23 3.14
C ASP A 1 5.90 -7.01 4.04
N GLU A 2 6.58 -6.03 3.52
CA GLU A 2 6.98 -4.84 4.28
C GLU A 2 5.79 -4.05 4.84
N ILE A 3 4.69 -4.01 4.12
CA ILE A 3 3.47 -3.32 4.55
C ILE A 3 2.85 -4.05 5.75
N ASP A 4 2.71 -5.36 5.66
CA ASP A 4 2.17 -6.17 6.75
C ASP A 4 3.05 -6.08 8.00
N GLU A 5 4.35 -6.12 7.81
CA GLU A 5 5.33 -6.01 8.91
C GLU A 5 5.30 -4.62 9.58
N SER A 6 5.02 -3.57 8.82
CA SER A 6 4.86 -2.22 9.37
C SER A 6 3.65 -2.12 10.29
N ILE A 7 2.55 -2.79 9.94
CA ILE A 7 1.37 -2.85 10.80
C ILE A 7 1.69 -3.64 12.09
N VAL A 8 2.36 -4.78 11.95
CA VAL A 8 2.79 -5.58 13.12
C VAL A 8 3.63 -4.74 14.07
N ARG A 9 4.60 -4.01 13.53
CA ARG A 9 5.49 -3.14 14.32
C ARG A 9 4.73 -2.01 14.99
N TYR A 10 3.82 -1.36 14.26
CA TYR A 10 2.99 -0.28 14.79
C TYR A 10 2.15 -0.74 15.98
N MET A 11 1.49 -1.88 15.85
CA MET A 11 0.66 -2.41 16.92
C MET A 11 1.48 -2.74 18.17
N ARG A 12 2.69 -3.25 17.99
CA ARG A 12 3.60 -3.52 19.11
C ARG A 12 4.02 -2.25 19.82
N LEU A 13 4.44 -1.23 19.06
CA LEU A 13 4.99 0.00 19.63
C LEU A 13 3.91 0.91 20.23
N GLN A 14 2.77 1.04 19.56
CA GLN A 14 1.74 1.99 19.99
C GLN A 14 0.71 1.38 20.94
N HIS A 15 0.42 0.10 20.82
CA HIS A 15 -0.64 -0.55 21.58
C HIS A 15 -0.15 -1.70 22.45
N HIS A 16 1.14 -1.98 22.48
CA HIS A 16 1.74 -3.09 23.20
C HIS A 16 1.06 -4.44 22.88
N LEU A 17 0.63 -4.57 21.64
CA LEU A 17 -0.07 -5.74 21.14
C LEU A 17 0.81 -6.49 20.14
N ASN A 18 1.10 -7.74 20.45
CA ASN A 18 1.87 -8.61 19.55
C ASN A 18 0.90 -9.36 18.64
N ILE A 19 0.90 -9.00 17.35
CA ILE A 19 0.06 -9.64 16.33
C ILE A 19 0.92 -10.42 15.34
N GLY A 20 0.34 -11.43 14.70
CA GLY A 20 1.00 -12.16 13.62
C GLY A 20 0.91 -11.44 12.30
N VAL A 21 1.74 -11.87 11.34
CA VAL A 21 1.78 -11.29 9.99
C VAL A 21 0.44 -11.46 9.26
N PHE A 22 -0.24 -12.59 9.45
CA PHE A 22 -1.55 -12.82 8.86
C PHE A 22 -2.61 -11.85 9.38
N GLU A 23 -2.56 -11.52 10.68
CA GLU A 23 -3.44 -10.52 11.24
C GLU A 23 -3.13 -9.13 10.67
N GLY A 24 -1.86 -8.79 10.53
CA GLY A 24 -1.42 -7.54 9.87
C GLY A 24 -1.94 -7.45 8.44
N GLU A 25 -1.85 -8.52 7.68
CA GLU A 25 -2.37 -8.58 6.32
C GLU A 25 -3.90 -8.39 6.30
N ARG A 26 -4.61 -9.03 7.21
CA ARG A 26 -6.07 -8.87 7.33
C ARG A 26 -6.44 -7.42 7.60
N VAL A 27 -5.77 -6.78 8.55
CA VAL A 27 -6.00 -5.38 8.90
C VAL A 27 -5.72 -4.47 7.71
N LYS A 28 -4.65 -4.71 6.98
CA LYS A 28 -4.34 -3.98 5.75
C LYS A 28 -5.48 -4.06 4.74
N LYS A 29 -5.99 -5.26 4.50
CA LYS A 29 -7.09 -5.47 3.55
C LYS A 29 -8.39 -4.84 4.00
N ASP A 30 -8.68 -4.86 5.29
CA ASP A 30 -9.93 -4.35 5.85
C ASP A 30 -9.98 -2.83 5.85
N ILE A 31 -8.95 -2.17 6.35
CA ILE A 31 -8.96 -0.72 6.58
C ILE A 31 -7.71 0.03 6.10
N GLY A 32 -6.80 -0.64 5.38
CA GLY A 32 -5.59 0.00 4.84
C GLY A 32 -5.93 1.06 3.80
N SER A 33 -5.37 2.26 3.96
CA SER A 33 -5.55 3.35 3.01
C SER A 33 -4.34 4.29 3.02
N ALA A 34 -4.07 4.91 1.86
CA ALA A 34 -3.01 5.90 1.71
C ALA A 34 -3.50 7.33 1.96
N PHE A 35 -4.79 7.58 1.72
CA PHE A 35 -5.44 8.86 1.96
C PHE A 35 -6.67 8.69 2.84
N PRO A 36 -7.07 9.76 3.59
CA PRO A 36 -8.31 9.74 4.34
C PRO A 36 -9.50 9.43 3.44
N GLN A 37 -10.36 8.52 3.90
CA GLN A 37 -11.57 8.14 3.19
C GLN A 37 -12.74 9.01 3.67
N THR A 38 -13.83 9.03 2.88
CA THR A 38 -15.04 9.79 3.22
C THR A 38 -15.66 9.32 4.52
N GLU A 39 -15.59 8.00 4.77
CA GLU A 39 -16.09 7.38 6.00
C GLU A 39 -14.93 6.80 6.78
N THR A 40 -14.94 7.00 8.11
CA THR A 40 -13.96 6.37 8.99
C THR A 40 -14.26 4.88 9.10
N MET A 41 -13.26 4.06 8.81
CA MET A 41 -13.35 2.62 8.94
C MET A 41 -12.62 2.18 10.21
N THR A 42 -13.17 1.17 10.89
CA THR A 42 -12.55 0.57 12.05
C THR A 42 -12.53 -0.95 11.93
N THR A 43 -11.62 -1.58 12.65
CA THR A 43 -11.57 -3.03 12.75
C THR A 43 -11.02 -3.43 14.11
N ASP A 44 -11.36 -4.63 14.56
CA ASP A 44 -10.80 -5.22 15.77
C ASP A 44 -9.51 -5.96 15.41
N VAL A 45 -8.46 -5.70 16.15
CA VAL A 45 -7.15 -6.34 15.97
C VAL A 45 -6.89 -7.24 17.17
N ARG A 46 -6.58 -8.50 16.89
CA ARG A 46 -6.38 -9.53 17.90
C ARG A 46 -4.92 -9.89 18.02
N GLY A 47 -4.47 -10.05 19.25
CA GLY A 47 -3.11 -10.46 19.54
C GLY A 47 -2.88 -10.75 21.00
N LEU A 48 -1.62 -10.75 21.40
CA LEU A 48 -1.21 -10.98 22.78
C LEU A 48 -0.62 -9.69 23.35
N ASN A 49 -1.00 -9.36 24.56
CA ASN A 49 -0.37 -8.25 25.28
C ASN A 49 1.13 -8.57 25.44
N VAL A 50 1.99 -7.63 25.03
CA VAL A 50 3.45 -7.82 25.04
C VAL A 50 3.99 -8.05 26.45
N LYS A 51 3.37 -7.41 27.46
CA LYS A 51 3.84 -7.47 28.85
C LYS A 51 3.33 -8.71 29.59
N THR A 52 2.08 -9.09 29.36
CA THR A 52 1.43 -10.14 30.14
C THR A 52 1.26 -11.45 29.38
N GLY A 53 1.35 -11.42 28.04
CA GLY A 53 1.06 -12.58 27.20
C GLY A 53 -0.42 -12.94 27.12
N VAL A 54 -1.30 -12.13 27.70
CA VAL A 54 -2.75 -12.39 27.71
C VAL A 54 -3.35 -12.03 26.35
N PRO A 55 -4.19 -12.90 25.78
CA PRO A 55 -4.94 -12.55 24.56
C PRO A 55 -5.82 -11.32 24.76
N MET A 56 -5.82 -10.43 23.78
CA MET A 56 -6.65 -9.23 23.82
C MET A 56 -7.03 -8.78 22.41
N SER A 57 -8.04 -7.94 22.34
CA SER A 57 -8.52 -7.34 21.10
C SER A 57 -8.63 -5.83 21.29
N ILE A 58 -8.19 -5.07 20.29
CA ILE A 58 -8.23 -3.60 20.29
C ILE A 58 -8.92 -3.14 19.01
N THR A 59 -9.86 -2.21 19.14
CA THR A 59 -10.49 -1.57 17.98
C THR A 59 -9.62 -0.40 17.54
N ILE A 60 -9.23 -0.39 16.26
CA ILE A 60 -8.43 0.71 15.68
C ILE A 60 -9.11 1.25 14.42
N GLY A 61 -8.79 2.50 14.10
CA GLY A 61 -9.31 3.18 12.93
C GLY A 61 -8.32 3.19 11.76
N ASP A 62 -8.82 3.51 10.59
CA ASP A 62 -8.03 3.62 9.37
C ASP A 62 -6.98 4.74 9.46
N ASP A 63 -7.23 5.78 10.25
CA ASP A 63 -6.27 6.85 10.51
C ASP A 63 -4.98 6.33 11.16
N GLU A 64 -5.08 5.41 12.11
CA GLU A 64 -3.91 4.79 12.74
C GLU A 64 -3.16 3.90 11.74
N ILE A 65 -3.89 3.18 10.89
CA ILE A 65 -3.25 2.33 9.87
C ILE A 65 -2.55 3.18 8.81
N ARG A 66 -3.11 4.34 8.42
CA ARG A 66 -2.39 5.27 7.55
C ARG A 66 -1.06 5.71 8.14
N GLU A 67 -1.03 5.98 9.44
CA GLU A 67 0.21 6.32 10.13
C GLU A 67 1.22 5.17 10.09
N ALA A 68 0.75 3.94 10.32
CA ALA A 68 1.59 2.75 10.23
C ALA A 68 2.14 2.52 8.83
N LEU A 69 1.38 2.86 7.79
CA LEU A 69 1.73 2.66 6.38
C LEU A 69 2.55 3.80 5.77
N LYS A 70 2.69 4.91 6.46
CA LYS A 70 3.34 6.12 5.91
C LYS A 70 4.74 5.85 5.38
N GLU A 71 5.57 5.19 6.16
CA GLU A 71 6.95 4.88 5.76
C GLU A 71 7.03 3.91 4.58
N PRO A 72 6.39 2.73 4.61
CA PRO A 72 6.47 1.81 3.48
C PRO A 72 5.84 2.38 2.20
N LEU A 73 4.76 3.15 2.29
CA LEU A 73 4.16 3.78 1.13
C LEU A 73 5.05 4.88 0.54
N THR A 74 5.71 5.66 1.40
CA THR A 74 6.69 6.64 0.94
C THR A 74 7.87 5.97 0.23
N ASN A 75 8.32 4.84 0.73
CA ASN A 75 9.39 4.06 0.10
C ASN A 75 8.97 3.55 -1.28
N ILE A 76 7.72 3.11 -1.43
CA ILE A 76 7.17 2.68 -2.72
C ILE A 76 7.19 3.84 -3.73
N VAL A 77 6.69 5.00 -3.34
CA VAL A 77 6.66 6.18 -4.21
C VAL A 77 8.08 6.59 -4.61
N THR A 78 9.00 6.62 -3.66
CA THR A 78 10.40 6.96 -3.92
C THR A 78 11.05 5.97 -4.90
N ALA A 79 10.79 4.69 -4.73
CA ALA A 79 11.30 3.65 -5.63
C ALA A 79 10.75 3.82 -7.06
N ILE A 80 9.46 4.15 -7.19
CA ILE A 80 8.84 4.41 -8.49
C ILE A 80 9.47 5.63 -9.16
N MET A 81 9.64 6.71 -8.42
CA MET A 81 10.27 7.93 -8.95
C MET A 81 11.70 7.69 -9.40
N SER A 82 12.49 6.94 -8.61
CA SER A 82 13.85 6.57 -8.97
C SER A 82 13.91 5.72 -10.24
N ALA A 83 12.98 4.79 -10.38
CA ALA A 83 12.88 3.95 -11.58
C ALA A 83 12.55 4.79 -12.83
N LEU A 84 11.64 5.75 -12.68
CA LEU A 84 11.23 6.63 -13.78
C LEU A 84 12.39 7.52 -14.27
N GLU A 85 13.26 7.96 -13.38
CA GLU A 85 14.43 8.76 -13.74
C GLU A 85 15.42 8.01 -14.63
N LYS A 86 15.42 6.68 -14.58
CA LYS A 86 16.35 5.82 -15.34
C LYS A 86 15.79 5.37 -16.68
N ILE A 87 14.56 5.75 -17.01
CA ILE A 87 13.90 5.33 -18.24
C ILE A 87 14.43 6.11 -19.44
N PRO A 88 14.71 5.45 -20.59
CA PRO A 88 15.11 6.14 -21.82
C PRO A 88 14.05 7.15 -22.27
N PRO A 89 14.48 8.27 -22.90
CA PRO A 89 13.53 9.31 -23.35
C PRO A 89 12.39 8.80 -24.24
N GLU A 90 12.63 7.80 -25.06
CA GLU A 90 11.61 7.21 -25.95
C GLU A 90 10.47 6.56 -25.15
N LEU A 91 10.79 5.91 -24.03
CA LEU A 91 9.80 5.30 -23.14
C LEU A 91 9.13 6.33 -22.25
N SER A 92 9.82 7.41 -21.92
CA SER A 92 9.30 8.49 -21.09
C SER A 92 8.06 9.13 -21.70
N ALA A 93 8.07 9.36 -23.03
CA ALA A 93 6.91 9.88 -23.74
C ALA A 93 5.72 8.92 -23.71
N ASP A 94 5.97 7.62 -23.87
CA ASP A 94 4.92 6.60 -23.81
C ASP A 94 4.28 6.53 -22.42
N ILE A 95 5.06 6.62 -21.36
CA ILE A 95 4.60 6.64 -19.98
C ILE A 95 3.75 7.87 -19.70
N HIS A 96 4.18 9.03 -20.16
CA HIS A 96 3.43 10.27 -20.00
C HIS A 96 2.05 10.19 -20.65
N SER A 97 1.97 9.55 -21.82
CA SER A 97 0.72 9.38 -22.55
C SER A 97 -0.16 8.25 -22.00
N ASN A 98 0.42 7.12 -21.61
CA ASN A 98 -0.29 5.88 -21.27
C ASN A 98 -0.39 5.61 -19.77
N GLY A 99 0.43 6.26 -18.95
CA GLY A 99 0.42 6.09 -17.50
C GLY A 99 1.14 4.84 -17.01
N ILE A 100 0.93 4.55 -15.73
CA ILE A 100 1.54 3.43 -15.00
C ILE A 100 0.46 2.45 -14.59
N TYR A 101 0.74 1.17 -14.68
CA TYR A 101 -0.16 0.10 -14.24
C TYR A 101 0.40 -0.55 -12.98
N LEU A 102 -0.37 -0.52 -11.88
CA LEU A 102 -0.02 -1.17 -10.63
C LEU A 102 -0.67 -2.53 -10.55
N THR A 103 0.07 -3.52 -10.05
CA THR A 103 -0.45 -4.86 -9.80
C THR A 103 0.17 -5.42 -8.52
N GLY A 104 -0.37 -6.51 -8.01
CA GLY A 104 0.06 -7.13 -6.75
C GLY A 104 -0.82 -6.75 -5.57
N GLY A 105 -0.55 -7.36 -4.41
CA GLY A 105 -1.37 -7.17 -3.20
C GLY A 105 -1.37 -5.74 -2.68
N GLY A 106 -0.20 -5.06 -2.73
CA GLY A 106 -0.08 -3.67 -2.29
C GLY A 106 -0.87 -2.68 -3.13
N ALA A 107 -1.16 -3.02 -4.40
CA ALA A 107 -1.98 -2.17 -5.27
C ALA A 107 -3.42 -2.02 -4.78
N LEU A 108 -3.88 -2.92 -3.91
CA LEU A 108 -5.24 -2.91 -3.37
C LEU A 108 -5.42 -1.93 -2.20
N ILE A 109 -4.34 -1.29 -1.72
CA ILE A 109 -4.46 -0.27 -0.68
C ILE A 109 -5.21 0.93 -1.23
N ARG A 110 -6.30 1.29 -0.57
CA ARG A 110 -7.19 2.39 -0.99
C ARG A 110 -6.41 3.70 -1.06
N GLY A 111 -6.51 4.38 -2.20
CA GLY A 111 -5.88 5.68 -2.40
C GLY A 111 -4.40 5.65 -2.76
N LEU A 112 -3.78 4.47 -2.87
CA LEU A 112 -2.37 4.37 -3.27
C LEU A 112 -2.16 4.88 -4.70
N ASP A 113 -3.07 4.57 -5.62
CA ASP A 113 -3.07 5.08 -6.98
C ASP A 113 -3.06 6.61 -7.00
N LYS A 114 -3.91 7.24 -6.21
CA LYS A 114 -4.00 8.71 -6.10
C LYS A 114 -2.72 9.29 -5.50
N MET A 115 -2.15 8.63 -4.50
CA MET A 115 -0.90 9.07 -3.89
C MET A 115 0.24 9.07 -4.91
N ILE A 116 0.34 8.03 -5.72
CA ILE A 116 1.36 7.93 -6.77
C ILE A 116 1.12 8.97 -7.86
N GLU A 117 -0.13 9.17 -8.29
CA GLU A 117 -0.49 10.19 -9.28
C GLU A 117 -0.10 11.59 -8.82
N GLU A 118 -0.34 11.91 -7.55
CA GLU A 118 -0.02 13.21 -6.96
C GLU A 118 1.50 13.45 -6.94
N LYS A 119 2.28 12.42 -6.65
CA LYS A 119 3.73 12.52 -6.56
C LYS A 119 4.44 12.47 -7.91
N THR A 120 3.92 11.71 -8.86
CA THR A 120 4.55 11.51 -10.18
C THR A 120 3.94 12.35 -11.28
N THR A 121 2.75 12.90 -11.08
CA THR A 121 1.92 13.59 -12.08
C THR A 121 1.50 12.71 -13.26
N LEU A 122 1.65 11.41 -13.13
CA LEU A 122 1.29 10.43 -14.14
C LEU A 122 -0.05 9.77 -13.80
N LYS A 123 -0.76 9.30 -14.82
CA LYS A 123 -1.97 8.49 -14.60
C LYS A 123 -1.60 7.12 -14.08
N VAL A 124 -2.32 6.63 -13.08
CA VAL A 124 -2.08 5.34 -12.45
C VAL A 124 -3.34 4.49 -12.54
N PHE A 125 -3.20 3.28 -13.04
CA PHE A 125 -4.28 2.33 -13.24
C PHE A 125 -4.05 1.07 -12.40
N ILE A 126 -5.12 0.57 -11.79
CA ILE A 126 -5.12 -0.71 -11.06
C ILE A 126 -6.07 -1.63 -11.81
N PRO A 127 -5.58 -2.40 -12.80
CA PRO A 127 -6.46 -3.25 -13.59
C PRO A 127 -6.94 -4.46 -12.78
N MET A 128 -8.25 -4.72 -12.85
CA MET A 128 -8.90 -5.86 -12.24
C MET A 128 -9.85 -6.49 -13.27
N PRO A 129 -9.58 -7.68 -13.76
CA PRO A 129 -8.47 -8.60 -13.46
C PRO A 129 -7.13 -8.08 -13.98
N PRO A 130 -5.98 -8.72 -13.55
CA PRO A 130 -4.66 -8.32 -14.05
C PRO A 130 -4.64 -8.31 -15.57
N PRO A 131 -3.96 -7.34 -16.19
CA PRO A 131 -4.03 -7.15 -17.63
C PRO A 131 -3.36 -8.32 -18.38
N ILE A 132 -4.01 -8.76 -19.43
CA ILE A 132 -3.36 -9.58 -20.47
C ILE A 132 -2.77 -8.55 -21.44
N PHE A 133 -1.45 -8.48 -21.52
CA PHE A 133 -0.81 -7.53 -22.39
C PHE A 133 -0.95 -7.92 -23.86
N SER A 134 -1.60 -7.07 -24.66
CA SER A 134 -1.52 -7.16 -26.11
C SER A 134 -0.28 -6.38 -26.57
N HIS A 135 0.36 -6.86 -27.65
CA HIS A 135 1.59 -6.30 -28.18
C HIS A 135 1.48 -4.86 -28.74
N GLN A 136 0.32 -4.22 -28.67
CA GLN A 136 0.04 -2.97 -29.39
C GLN A 136 0.35 -1.69 -28.62
N LYS A 137 0.56 -1.74 -27.30
CA LYS A 137 0.92 -0.54 -26.52
C LYS A 137 1.94 -0.91 -25.46
N ARG A 138 3.02 -0.16 -25.42
CA ARG A 138 4.00 -0.27 -24.35
C ARG A 138 3.36 0.22 -23.05
N LYS A 139 3.38 -0.63 -22.02
CA LYS A 139 2.86 -0.31 -20.70
C LYS A 139 3.98 -0.50 -19.68
N VAL A 140 4.05 0.41 -18.74
CA VAL A 140 4.93 0.25 -17.60
C VAL A 140 4.14 -0.42 -16.50
N LEU A 141 4.60 -1.59 -16.09
CA LEU A 141 4.00 -2.38 -15.05
C LEU A 141 4.82 -2.28 -13.78
N VAL A 142 4.18 -1.87 -12.70
CA VAL A 142 4.79 -1.86 -11.36
C VAL A 142 4.12 -2.94 -10.53
N TYR A 143 4.93 -3.90 -10.10
CA TYR A 143 4.44 -5.00 -9.27
C TYR A 143 4.66 -4.69 -7.80
N LEU A 144 3.56 -4.66 -7.02
CA LEU A 144 3.57 -4.41 -5.59
C LEU A 144 3.12 -5.66 -4.84
N PHE A 145 3.96 -6.09 -3.91
CA PHE A 145 3.69 -7.26 -3.07
C PHE A 145 2.74 -6.97 -1.92
#